data_e9fbc00c2a205cac895fa8ca6e3ec764
#
_entry.id   e9fbc00c2a205cac895fa8ca6e3ec764
#
_cell.length_a   1.000
_cell.length_b   1.000
_cell.length_c   1.000
_cell.angle_alpha   90.00
_cell.angle_beta   90.00
_cell.angle_gamma   90.00
#
_symmetry.space_group_name_H-M   'P 1'
#
loop_
_entity.id
_entity.type
_entity.pdbx_description
1 polymer ?
#
loop_
_entity_poly.entity_id
_entity_poly.type
_entity_poly.pdbx_seq_one_letter_code
_entity_poly.pdbx_strand_id
1 'polypeptide(L)'
;MRTTTFLQIAAFAAAAVFLVTSCTTPPRVTSSGFVGGQGPEILGVQYASTTGNDGYETAEVFLVNRGAASVTFTNAVLDGVALLGEKDRASRLAADRFRFDIGGKKVAAPKPVENETVLWSQFLPDSTLAPGAAAVFQIGFRGKAAQSGGHALALAASDGSVLEARVPRRFPPSRRVTAVAWAEDGSAVTVQFSKGAPPSALRLNGRPVPFRALAPAVAGRPGAVAADLPEPVRNGDSVLLELDFPSGTVRAFLRAMPAFAIDAPPHGADDRQLPAAQRETFGLDEKRAFTRLPFDVACDDTRAGRPGDHAPAVAAARLAAFRADPTRLHGLDFCTALYGSIWNIYAAMTDVVIVKPYQLHWGPDPARFIENEISHVDRAVAAAAPKPAVWVPERFKRRRHLEGREMEILAWCAALRGVKGVRHHFWLNHPKTPFADCADIEEALPRLNRDLAKLRPVLSPLVPASSGTDRRSMVSVLEGWSGDAGALLLVRNMRYATDEEANDGGRAPRFRVTPSENVAVSYALPPWLDPADPVDPLADEVLPAVRDGDRLEITLPTLDAFRLVWIPNARRSER
;
A
#
# COMPACT_ATOMS: atom_id res chain seq x y z
N MET A 1 17.36 -32.27 22.66
CA MET A 1 16.95 -31.68 21.37
C MET A 1 16.66 -30.19 21.49
N ARG A 2 17.48 -29.40 22.17
CA ARG A 2 17.27 -27.94 22.38
C ARG A 2 18.50 -27.08 22.08
N THR A 3 19.57 -27.65 21.57
CA THR A 3 20.86 -26.93 21.40
C THR A 3 21.17 -26.53 19.94
N THR A 4 20.44 -27.04 18.97
CA THR A 4 20.72 -26.81 17.56
C THR A 4 20.08 -25.54 16.99
N THR A 5 19.04 -24.99 17.65
CA THR A 5 18.34 -23.79 17.18
C THR A 5 19.10 -22.50 17.51
N PHE A 6 19.96 -22.53 18.53
CA PHE A 6 20.74 -21.35 18.97
C PHE A 6 21.88 -20.96 18.01
N LEU A 7 22.48 -21.95 17.36
CA LEU A 7 23.60 -21.69 16.43
C LEU A 7 23.14 -21.08 15.10
N GLN A 8 21.94 -21.36 14.64
CA GLN A 8 21.43 -20.82 13.39
C GLN A 8 21.06 -19.31 13.49
N ILE A 9 20.62 -18.85 14.65
CA ILE A 9 20.25 -17.44 14.86
C ILE A 9 21.50 -16.55 14.99
N ALA A 10 22.57 -17.08 15.60
CA ALA A 10 23.86 -16.36 15.68
C ALA A 10 24.55 -16.25 14.30
N ALA A 11 24.41 -17.26 13.44
CA ALA A 11 24.97 -17.24 12.09
C ALA A 11 24.30 -16.17 11.19
N PHE A 12 23.01 -15.89 11.37
CA PHE A 12 22.31 -14.88 10.59
C PHE A 12 22.69 -13.43 10.99
N ALA A 13 23.01 -13.19 12.26
CA ALA A 13 23.48 -11.89 12.74
C ALA A 13 24.93 -11.61 12.31
N ALA A 14 25.77 -12.65 12.24
CA ALA A 14 27.15 -12.54 11.75
C ALA A 14 27.20 -12.41 10.22
N ALA A 15 26.34 -13.09 9.46
CA ALA A 15 26.26 -12.99 8.01
C ALA A 15 25.83 -11.60 7.53
N ALA A 16 25.01 -10.89 8.29
CA ALA A 16 24.60 -9.51 7.95
C ALA A 16 25.72 -8.48 8.10
N VAL A 17 26.80 -8.80 8.83
CA VAL A 17 27.94 -7.89 9.04
C VAL A 17 29.08 -8.16 8.03
N PHE A 18 29.15 -9.36 7.42
CA PHE A 18 30.26 -9.74 6.54
C PHE A 18 29.99 -9.64 5.03
N LEU A 19 28.75 -9.26 4.60
CA LEU A 19 28.37 -9.15 3.18
C LEU A 19 28.43 -7.71 2.62
N VAL A 20 29.25 -6.82 3.19
CA VAL A 20 29.35 -5.41 2.75
C VAL A 20 30.31 -5.22 1.56
N THR A 21 30.84 -6.25 0.95
CA THR A 21 31.74 -6.12 -0.22
C THR A 21 31.24 -6.80 -1.50
N SER A 22 29.95 -7.04 -1.65
CA SER A 22 29.44 -7.36 -2.98
C SER A 22 29.10 -6.07 -3.72
N CYS A 23 29.63 -5.89 -4.92
CA CYS A 23 29.30 -4.80 -5.85
C CYS A 23 27.78 -4.72 -6.02
N THR A 24 27.12 -3.94 -5.17
CA THR A 24 25.72 -3.62 -5.35
C THR A 24 25.63 -2.67 -6.54
N THR A 25 25.01 -3.13 -7.61
CA THR A 25 24.62 -2.23 -8.70
C THR A 25 23.79 -1.11 -8.08
N PRO A 26 24.19 0.16 -8.20
CA PRO A 26 23.44 1.25 -7.61
C PRO A 26 22.00 1.20 -8.13
N PRO A 27 20.99 1.59 -7.31
CA PRO A 27 19.62 1.66 -7.76
C PRO A 27 19.57 2.48 -9.04
N ARG A 28 18.92 1.96 -10.06
CA ARG A 28 18.78 2.66 -11.33
C ARG A 28 17.96 3.93 -11.06
N VAL A 29 18.62 5.07 -11.18
CA VAL A 29 17.91 6.35 -11.24
C VAL A 29 17.28 6.41 -12.63
N THR A 30 15.97 6.27 -12.72
CA THR A 30 15.24 6.64 -13.94
C THR A 30 15.71 8.03 -14.33
N SER A 31 15.95 8.26 -15.63
CA SER A 31 16.55 9.48 -16.14
C SER A 31 16.03 10.71 -15.41
N SER A 32 16.94 11.43 -14.73
CA SER A 32 16.59 12.53 -13.84
C SER A 32 16.67 13.87 -14.55
N GLY A 33 15.66 14.72 -14.36
CA GLY A 33 15.69 16.13 -14.74
C GLY A 33 16.45 17.04 -13.78
N PHE A 34 17.03 16.46 -12.71
CA PHE A 34 17.70 17.23 -11.66
C PHE A 34 19.21 17.47 -11.88
N VAL A 35 19.77 17.03 -12.99
CA VAL A 35 21.20 17.16 -13.27
C VAL A 35 21.55 18.59 -13.69
N GLY A 36 22.70 19.13 -13.21
CA GLY A 36 23.25 20.41 -13.66
C GLY A 36 23.30 21.52 -12.62
N GLY A 37 23.24 21.20 -11.33
CA GLY A 37 23.38 22.14 -10.20
C GLY A 37 24.64 21.92 -9.38
N GLN A 38 24.77 22.66 -8.27
CA GLN A 38 26.00 22.70 -7.42
C GLN A 38 25.94 21.76 -6.20
N GLY A 39 25.10 20.73 -6.16
CA GLY A 39 25.08 19.82 -5.02
C GLY A 39 23.67 19.46 -4.53
N PRO A 40 23.53 19.03 -3.26
CA PRO A 40 22.26 18.67 -2.70
C PRO A 40 21.37 19.90 -2.43
N GLU A 41 20.04 19.75 -2.60
CA GLU A 41 19.06 20.82 -2.43
C GLU A 41 17.80 20.27 -1.73
N ILE A 42 17.15 21.11 -0.91
CA ILE A 42 15.80 20.86 -0.38
C ILE A 42 14.77 21.45 -1.34
N LEU A 43 13.94 20.58 -1.94
CA LEU A 43 12.87 21.01 -2.84
C LEU A 43 11.63 21.51 -2.10
N GLY A 44 11.46 21.13 -0.85
CA GLY A 44 10.35 21.56 -0.01
C GLY A 44 10.09 20.65 1.18
N VAL A 45 9.20 21.09 2.04
CA VAL A 45 8.77 20.38 3.25
C VAL A 45 7.25 20.32 3.25
N GLN A 46 6.70 19.16 3.50
CA GLN A 46 5.26 18.96 3.68
C GLN A 46 5.01 17.89 4.74
N TYR A 47 3.76 17.77 5.19
CA TYR A 47 3.35 16.65 6.04
C TYR A 47 2.78 15.53 5.18
N ALA A 48 3.09 14.29 5.56
CA ALA A 48 2.53 13.10 4.92
C ALA A 48 0.99 13.15 4.94
N SER A 49 0.38 12.51 3.94
CA SER A 49 -1.07 12.60 3.71
C SER A 49 -1.94 12.02 4.82
N THR A 50 -1.36 11.20 5.69
CA THR A 50 -2.03 10.34 6.66
C THR A 50 -2.17 10.94 8.05
N THR A 51 -1.92 12.23 8.21
CA THR A 51 -2.08 12.87 9.51
C THR A 51 -3.53 12.82 9.94
N GLY A 52 -3.88 11.76 10.66
CA GLY A 52 -5.19 11.56 11.26
C GLY A 52 -5.36 12.37 12.55
N ASN A 53 -6.54 12.26 13.15
CA ASN A 53 -6.87 12.90 14.42
C ASN A 53 -6.11 12.32 15.64
N ASP A 54 -5.21 11.37 15.41
CA ASP A 54 -4.65 10.48 16.44
C ASP A 54 -3.37 11.02 17.09
N GLY A 55 -2.95 12.23 16.72
CA GLY A 55 -1.82 12.90 17.35
C GLY A 55 -0.44 12.47 16.88
N TYR A 56 -0.33 11.64 15.83
CA TYR A 56 0.94 11.28 15.20
C TYR A 56 1.06 11.95 13.83
N GLU A 57 2.21 12.55 13.56
CA GLU A 57 2.44 13.33 12.37
C GLU A 57 3.80 13.00 11.76
N THR A 58 3.88 12.93 10.45
CA THR A 58 5.13 12.73 9.73
C THR A 58 5.39 13.93 8.84
N ALA A 59 6.49 14.62 9.09
CA ALA A 59 7.02 15.60 8.15
C ALA A 59 7.91 14.92 7.11
N GLU A 60 7.84 15.40 5.88
CA GLU A 60 8.60 14.91 4.73
C GLU A 60 9.38 16.08 4.14
N VAL A 61 10.72 15.96 4.14
CA VAL A 61 11.66 16.91 3.55
C VAL A 61 12.18 16.31 2.26
N PHE A 62 11.78 16.87 1.12
CA PHE A 62 12.16 16.37 -0.21
C PHE A 62 13.52 16.89 -0.60
N LEU A 63 14.40 15.97 -0.95
CA LEU A 63 15.80 16.22 -1.24
C LEU A 63 16.12 15.79 -2.66
N VAL A 64 17.07 16.47 -3.29
CA VAL A 64 17.63 16.09 -4.57
C VAL A 64 19.14 16.39 -4.58
N ASN A 65 19.91 15.54 -5.24
CA ASN A 65 21.32 15.82 -5.52
C ASN A 65 21.48 16.28 -6.97
N ARG A 66 21.68 17.58 -7.18
CA ARG A 66 21.92 18.16 -8.51
C ARG A 66 23.40 18.11 -8.92
N GLY A 67 24.29 17.78 -7.98
CA GLY A 67 25.73 17.72 -8.21
C GLY A 67 26.15 16.51 -9.05
N ALA A 68 27.41 16.55 -9.49
CA ALA A 68 28.02 15.48 -10.29
C ALA A 68 28.54 14.30 -9.46
N ALA A 69 28.68 14.47 -8.13
CA ALA A 69 29.16 13.43 -7.22
C ALA A 69 28.06 12.95 -6.29
N SER A 70 28.19 11.70 -5.81
CA SER A 70 27.30 11.19 -4.76
C SER A 70 27.52 11.93 -3.44
N VAL A 71 26.44 12.22 -2.73
CA VAL A 71 26.45 12.91 -1.43
C VAL A 71 25.76 12.03 -0.40
N THR A 72 26.37 11.91 0.80
CA THR A 72 25.81 11.18 1.93
C THR A 72 25.43 12.16 3.04
N PHE A 73 24.19 12.15 3.49
CA PHE A 73 23.80 12.89 4.68
C PHE A 73 24.26 12.13 5.93
N THR A 74 25.12 12.77 6.72
CA THR A 74 25.80 12.14 7.86
C THR A 74 25.14 12.47 9.19
N ASN A 75 24.46 13.60 9.27
CA ASN A 75 23.80 14.04 10.49
C ASN A 75 22.54 14.85 10.18
N ALA A 76 21.56 14.77 11.09
CA ALA A 76 20.35 15.58 11.08
C ALA A 76 20.16 16.18 12.47
N VAL A 77 19.92 17.49 12.54
CA VAL A 77 19.71 18.23 13.78
C VAL A 77 18.37 18.95 13.69
N LEU A 78 17.51 18.75 14.69
CA LEU A 78 16.21 19.41 14.81
C LEU A 78 16.19 20.25 16.08
N ASP A 79 15.98 21.56 15.96
CA ASP A 79 16.01 22.54 17.06
C ASP A 79 17.26 22.43 17.94
N GLY A 80 18.43 22.21 17.31
CA GLY A 80 19.70 22.05 18.00
C GLY A 80 19.95 20.67 18.60
N VAL A 81 19.02 19.72 18.49
CA VAL A 81 19.16 18.35 18.99
C VAL A 81 19.44 17.39 17.85
N ALA A 82 20.55 16.66 17.94
CA ALA A 82 20.89 15.64 16.96
C ALA A 82 19.88 14.50 16.98
N LEU A 83 19.39 14.15 15.77
CA LEU A 83 18.52 12.99 15.60
C LEU A 83 19.37 11.71 15.54
N LEU A 84 18.74 10.55 15.79
CA LEU A 84 19.46 9.29 15.88
C LEU A 84 20.23 8.92 14.62
N GLY A 85 21.49 8.60 14.78
CA GLY A 85 22.32 8.00 13.75
C GLY A 85 21.98 6.54 13.46
N GLU A 86 22.52 6.00 12.38
CA GLU A 86 22.30 4.61 11.95
C GLU A 86 22.76 3.57 12.99
N LYS A 87 23.89 3.83 13.67
CA LYS A 87 24.41 2.94 14.73
C LYS A 87 23.44 2.78 15.87
N ASP A 88 22.81 3.87 16.30
CA ASP A 88 21.85 3.86 17.39
C ASP A 88 20.58 3.12 17.01
N ARG A 89 20.11 3.28 15.75
CA ARG A 89 18.98 2.53 15.19
C ARG A 89 19.28 1.04 15.09
N ALA A 90 20.48 0.67 14.60
CA ALA A 90 20.89 -0.72 14.51
C ALA A 90 21.00 -1.41 15.89
N SER A 91 21.52 -0.69 16.89
CA SER A 91 21.58 -1.19 18.26
C SER A 91 20.20 -1.45 18.83
N ARG A 92 19.21 -0.62 18.49
CA ARG A 92 17.81 -0.81 18.91
C ARG A 92 17.14 -1.95 18.20
N LEU A 93 17.35 -2.13 16.90
CA LEU A 93 16.88 -3.29 16.17
C LEU A 93 17.36 -4.58 16.85
N ALA A 94 18.63 -4.63 17.25
CA ALA A 94 19.17 -5.77 18.00
C ALA A 94 18.49 -5.96 19.35
N ALA A 95 18.28 -4.87 20.12
CA ALA A 95 17.59 -4.93 21.40
C ALA A 95 16.12 -5.34 21.27
N ASP A 96 15.41 -4.85 20.26
CA ASP A 96 14.00 -5.19 20.03
C ASP A 96 13.81 -6.65 19.58
N ARG A 97 14.75 -7.25 18.87
CA ARG A 97 14.73 -8.69 18.53
C ARG A 97 14.78 -9.60 19.78
N PHE A 98 15.41 -9.16 20.86
CA PHE A 98 15.45 -9.89 22.13
C PHE A 98 14.21 -9.69 23.00
N ARG A 99 13.34 -8.75 22.65
CA ARG A 99 12.07 -8.52 23.39
C ARG A 99 10.97 -9.51 23.08
N PHE A 100 11.02 -10.15 21.92
CA PHE A 100 10.07 -11.20 21.59
C PHE A 100 10.37 -12.41 22.49
N ASP A 101 9.56 -12.49 23.51
CA ASP A 101 9.60 -13.44 24.60
C ASP A 101 9.81 -14.88 24.16
N ILE A 102 11.03 -15.35 24.29
CA ILE A 102 11.33 -16.76 24.39
C ILE A 102 11.37 -17.11 25.89
N GLY A 103 10.18 -17.16 26.55
CA GLY A 103 10.09 -17.63 27.93
C GLY A 103 9.48 -16.71 28.97
N GLY A 104 8.65 -15.72 28.60
CA GLY A 104 7.83 -14.97 29.54
C GLY A 104 8.54 -13.90 30.37
N LYS A 105 9.78 -13.53 30.06
CA LYS A 105 10.47 -12.44 30.77
C LYS A 105 10.27 -11.11 30.02
N LYS A 106 9.49 -10.21 30.63
CA LYS A 106 9.39 -8.82 30.17
C LYS A 106 10.74 -8.13 30.26
N VAL A 107 11.37 -7.85 29.12
CA VAL A 107 12.52 -6.95 29.06
C VAL A 107 11.99 -5.53 29.10
N ALA A 108 12.62 -4.66 29.88
CA ALA A 108 12.21 -3.25 29.99
C ALA A 108 12.19 -2.56 28.62
N ALA A 109 11.13 -1.79 28.37
CA ALA A 109 11.02 -0.99 27.16
C ALA A 109 12.25 -0.09 26.99
N PRO A 110 12.91 0.01 25.81
CA PRO A 110 13.90 1.04 25.62
C PRO A 110 13.28 2.40 25.88
N LYS A 111 14.06 3.30 26.46
CA LYS A 111 13.59 4.68 26.62
C LYS A 111 13.27 5.25 25.23
N PRO A 112 12.22 6.09 25.09
CA PRO A 112 11.96 6.84 23.87
C PRO A 112 13.23 7.55 23.46
N VAL A 113 13.53 7.57 22.18
CA VAL A 113 14.92 7.70 21.74
C VAL A 113 15.36 9.07 21.49
N GLU A 114 14.54 9.89 20.91
CA GLU A 114 15.07 11.10 20.34
C GLU A 114 14.75 12.32 21.21
N ASN A 115 13.60 12.43 21.70
CA ASN A 115 13.13 13.33 22.75
C ASN A 115 11.61 13.10 22.92
N GLU A 116 10.94 13.87 23.76
CA GLU A 116 9.49 13.73 23.93
C GLU A 116 8.71 14.10 22.65
N THR A 117 9.34 14.74 21.69
CA THR A 117 8.73 15.33 20.48
C THR A 117 8.90 14.45 19.25
N VAL A 118 10.10 13.89 19.02
CA VAL A 118 10.42 13.07 17.85
C VAL A 118 10.37 11.60 18.20
N LEU A 119 9.55 10.84 17.46
CA LEU A 119 9.40 9.43 17.65
C LEU A 119 10.43 8.64 16.84
N TRP A 120 10.68 9.07 15.61
CA TRP A 120 11.63 8.46 14.68
C TRP A 120 12.02 9.43 13.56
N SER A 121 13.14 9.15 12.91
CA SER A 121 13.54 9.82 11.66
C SER A 121 14.23 8.83 10.73
N GLN A 122 14.15 9.04 9.43
CA GLN A 122 14.84 8.21 8.43
C GLN A 122 14.98 8.91 7.07
N PHE A 123 15.92 8.43 6.26
CA PHE A 123 15.98 8.72 4.83
C PHE A 123 15.30 7.61 4.02
N LEU A 124 14.57 7.97 2.98
CA LEU A 124 14.02 7.10 1.97
C LEU A 124 14.52 7.52 0.58
N PRO A 125 15.10 6.65 -0.22
CA PRO A 125 15.38 5.24 0.08
C PRO A 125 16.62 5.05 0.95
N ASP A 126 17.60 5.93 0.91
CA ASP A 126 18.86 5.92 1.67
C ASP A 126 19.33 7.34 1.97
N SER A 127 20.29 7.49 2.90
CA SER A 127 20.98 8.75 3.18
C SER A 127 22.03 9.14 2.11
N THR A 128 22.39 8.21 1.21
CA THR A 128 23.30 8.46 0.10
C THR A 128 22.54 8.69 -1.19
N LEU A 129 22.72 9.87 -1.78
CA LEU A 129 22.10 10.29 -3.03
C LEU A 129 23.12 10.32 -4.15
N ALA A 130 22.93 9.49 -5.16
CA ALA A 130 23.68 9.58 -6.42
C ALA A 130 23.35 10.88 -7.17
N PRO A 131 24.17 11.30 -8.15
CA PRO A 131 23.83 12.42 -9.02
C PRO A 131 22.44 12.29 -9.65
N GLY A 132 21.64 13.34 -9.55
CA GLY A 132 20.26 13.37 -10.03
C GLY A 132 19.24 12.56 -9.19
N ALA A 133 19.65 11.86 -8.16
CA ALA A 133 18.73 11.11 -7.31
C ALA A 133 17.94 12.03 -6.39
N ALA A 134 16.69 11.63 -6.14
CA ALA A 134 15.81 12.22 -5.13
C ALA A 134 15.66 11.29 -3.92
N ALA A 135 15.41 11.90 -2.77
CA ALA A 135 15.10 11.22 -1.53
C ALA A 135 14.09 12.03 -0.71
N VAL A 136 13.58 11.42 0.34
CA VAL A 136 12.82 12.13 1.37
C VAL A 136 13.42 11.84 2.74
N PHE A 137 13.67 12.89 3.51
CA PHE A 137 13.98 12.75 4.94
C PHE A 137 12.66 12.89 5.71
N GLN A 138 12.31 11.86 6.46
CA GLN A 138 11.06 11.79 7.22
C GLN A 138 11.34 11.98 8.71
N ILE A 139 10.47 12.72 9.39
CA ILE A 139 10.48 12.94 10.83
C ILE A 139 9.09 12.61 11.37
N GLY A 140 9.00 11.56 12.18
CA GLY A 140 7.76 11.18 12.87
C GLY A 140 7.65 11.88 14.22
N PHE A 141 6.61 12.69 14.41
CA PHE A 141 6.35 13.41 15.65
C PHE A 141 5.34 12.67 16.51
N ARG A 142 5.54 12.75 17.83
CA ARG A 142 4.60 12.26 18.84
C ARG A 142 3.65 13.40 19.26
N GLY A 143 2.37 13.21 19.01
CA GLY A 143 1.32 14.09 19.54
C GLY A 143 1.32 15.51 18.97
N LYS A 144 0.83 16.43 19.79
CA LYS A 144 0.63 17.85 19.43
C LYS A 144 1.93 18.68 19.37
N ALA A 145 3.08 18.06 19.40
CA ALA A 145 4.39 18.74 19.45
C ALA A 145 4.62 19.65 18.24
N ALA A 146 4.08 19.32 17.08
CA ALA A 146 4.11 20.18 15.90
C ALA A 146 3.31 21.49 16.05
N GLN A 147 2.65 21.74 17.19
CA GLN A 147 1.83 22.95 17.40
C GLN A 147 2.61 24.21 17.80
N SER A 148 3.91 24.09 18.10
CA SER A 148 4.70 25.17 18.68
C SER A 148 5.47 26.04 17.68
N GLY A 149 4.91 26.42 16.56
CA GLY A 149 5.51 27.49 15.72
C GLY A 149 6.48 27.01 14.62
N GLY A 150 6.76 25.73 14.52
CA GLY A 150 7.66 25.13 13.54
C GLY A 150 9.05 24.82 14.12
N HIS A 151 9.80 23.93 13.45
CA HIS A 151 11.09 23.43 13.88
C HIS A 151 12.19 23.84 12.90
N ALA A 152 13.38 24.15 13.39
CA ALA A 152 14.57 24.36 12.57
C ALA A 152 15.25 23.01 12.32
N LEU A 153 15.43 22.65 11.05
CA LEU A 153 16.12 21.43 10.63
C LEU A 153 17.42 21.80 9.93
N ALA A 154 18.52 21.14 10.29
CA ALA A 154 19.78 21.18 9.58
C ALA A 154 20.20 19.75 9.20
N LEU A 155 20.58 19.54 7.93
CA LEU A 155 21.08 18.27 7.39
C LEU A 155 22.52 18.47 6.94
N ALA A 156 23.46 17.83 7.61
CA ALA A 156 24.87 17.88 7.25
C ALA A 156 25.21 16.78 6.23
N ALA A 157 25.91 17.14 5.17
CA ALA A 157 26.31 16.24 4.11
C ALA A 157 27.82 15.97 4.11
N SER A 158 28.25 14.88 3.47
CA SER A 158 29.65 14.42 3.43
C SER A 158 30.60 15.32 2.66
N ASP A 159 30.09 16.20 1.81
CA ASP A 159 30.84 17.23 1.09
C ASP A 159 31.06 18.51 1.91
N GLY A 160 30.60 18.51 3.16
CA GLY A 160 30.68 19.66 4.07
C GLY A 160 29.54 20.65 3.94
N SER A 161 28.60 20.44 3.01
CA SER A 161 27.41 21.28 2.90
C SER A 161 26.44 21.03 4.05
N VAL A 162 25.72 22.08 4.45
CA VAL A 162 24.62 21.99 5.43
C VAL A 162 23.38 22.56 4.78
N LEU A 163 22.35 21.75 4.69
CA LEU A 163 21.05 22.18 4.20
C LEU A 163 20.14 22.53 5.37
N GLU A 164 19.59 23.72 5.33
CA GLU A 164 18.67 24.21 6.36
C GLU A 164 17.25 24.27 5.84
N ALA A 165 16.30 23.88 6.67
CA ALA A 165 14.88 24.00 6.39
C ALA A 165 14.10 24.35 7.64
N ARG A 166 12.94 24.94 7.44
CA ARG A 166 11.94 25.08 8.49
C ARG A 166 10.84 24.05 8.27
N VAL A 167 10.68 23.14 9.20
CA VAL A 167 9.50 22.25 9.26
C VAL A 167 8.37 23.08 9.81
N PRO A 168 7.35 23.44 9.00
CA PRO A 168 6.33 24.40 9.42
C PRO A 168 5.48 23.80 10.54
N ARG A 169 4.80 24.66 11.28
CA ARG A 169 3.67 24.24 12.11
C ARG A 169 2.66 23.52 11.23
N ARG A 170 2.10 22.42 11.74
CA ARG A 170 1.09 21.66 11.01
C ARG A 170 -0.05 22.55 10.53
N PHE A 171 -0.24 22.57 9.24
CA PHE A 171 -1.54 22.85 8.63
C PHE A 171 -2.01 21.58 7.97
N PRO A 172 -3.29 21.17 8.11
CA PRO A 172 -3.81 20.07 7.31
C PRO A 172 -3.50 20.41 5.86
N PRO A 173 -2.85 19.52 5.09
CA PRO A 173 -2.48 19.79 3.72
C PRO A 173 -3.75 20.15 2.96
N SER A 174 -3.77 21.32 2.34
CA SER A 174 -4.91 21.77 1.54
C SER A 174 -5.14 20.81 0.36
N ARG A 175 -4.05 20.22 -0.15
CA ARG A 175 -4.01 19.20 -1.20
C ARG A 175 -2.96 18.15 -0.89
N ARG A 176 -3.20 16.91 -1.37
CA ARG A 176 -2.29 15.79 -1.22
C ARG A 176 -2.48 14.79 -2.36
N VAL A 177 -1.46 14.02 -2.69
CA VAL A 177 -1.58 12.83 -3.52
C VAL A 177 -2.25 11.73 -2.69
N THR A 178 -3.33 11.15 -3.20
CA THR A 178 -4.11 10.12 -2.49
C THR A 178 -3.91 8.74 -3.04
N ALA A 179 -3.50 8.60 -4.31
CA ALA A 179 -3.10 7.33 -4.89
C ALA A 179 -2.15 7.57 -6.08
N VAL A 180 -1.24 6.63 -6.29
CA VAL A 180 -0.42 6.51 -7.50
C VAL A 180 -0.50 5.07 -7.97
N ALA A 181 -0.91 4.88 -9.21
CA ALA A 181 -1.09 3.59 -9.83
C ALA A 181 -0.42 3.57 -11.19
N TRP A 182 0.28 2.51 -11.51
CA TRP A 182 1.07 2.37 -12.74
C TRP A 182 0.41 1.38 -13.67
N ALA A 183 0.56 1.54 -14.98
CA ALA A 183 0.30 0.45 -15.92
C ALA A 183 1.17 -0.77 -15.56
N GLU A 184 0.72 -1.97 -15.87
CA GLU A 184 1.43 -3.22 -15.52
C GLU A 184 2.87 -3.26 -16.03
N ASP A 185 3.10 -2.73 -17.22
CA ASP A 185 4.41 -2.61 -17.85
C ASP A 185 5.20 -1.36 -17.43
N GLY A 186 4.62 -0.52 -16.57
CA GLY A 186 5.19 0.73 -16.10
C GLY A 186 5.14 1.89 -17.11
N SER A 187 4.51 1.72 -18.25
CA SER A 187 4.47 2.71 -19.36
C SER A 187 3.55 3.91 -19.10
N ALA A 188 2.67 3.82 -18.11
CA ALA A 188 1.74 4.91 -17.76
C ALA A 188 1.53 5.01 -16.27
N VAL A 189 1.05 6.17 -15.81
CA VAL A 189 0.71 6.44 -14.41
C VAL A 189 -0.64 7.12 -14.29
N THR A 190 -1.41 6.70 -13.29
CA THR A 190 -2.62 7.38 -12.83
C THR A 190 -2.36 7.96 -11.44
N VAL A 191 -2.62 9.25 -11.28
CA VAL A 191 -2.37 9.97 -10.02
C VAL A 191 -3.66 10.58 -9.53
N GLN A 192 -4.02 10.30 -8.27
CA GLN A 192 -5.14 10.95 -7.60
C GLN A 192 -4.69 12.03 -6.62
N PHE A 193 -5.54 13.05 -6.47
CA PHE A 193 -5.32 14.15 -5.53
C PHE A 193 -6.63 14.54 -4.82
N SER A 194 -6.49 15.09 -3.60
CA SER A 194 -7.62 15.19 -2.67
C SER A 194 -8.58 16.34 -2.92
N LYS A 195 -8.16 17.45 -3.55
CA LYS A 195 -8.97 18.68 -3.64
C LYS A 195 -8.69 19.53 -4.89
N GLY A 196 -9.74 20.13 -5.43
CA GLY A 196 -9.71 21.22 -6.40
C GLY A 196 -9.52 20.80 -7.86
N ALA A 197 -9.21 21.76 -8.70
CA ALA A 197 -8.95 21.57 -10.12
C ALA A 197 -7.73 20.66 -10.36
N PRO A 198 -7.61 20.04 -11.54
CA PRO A 198 -6.40 19.35 -11.97
C PRO A 198 -5.15 20.23 -11.84
N PRO A 199 -3.95 19.61 -11.66
CA PRO A 199 -2.70 20.35 -11.63
C PRO A 199 -2.42 21.03 -12.97
N SER A 200 -1.62 22.09 -12.96
CA SER A 200 -1.13 22.75 -14.18
C SER A 200 0.09 22.05 -14.78
N ALA A 201 0.84 21.29 -13.98
CA ALA A 201 1.96 20.47 -14.42
C ALA A 201 2.10 19.20 -13.59
N LEU A 202 2.62 18.17 -14.24
CA LEU A 202 3.05 16.90 -13.65
C LEU A 202 4.52 16.72 -13.97
N ARG A 203 5.34 16.40 -12.96
CA ARG A 203 6.75 16.03 -13.14
C ARG A 203 7.04 14.71 -12.43
N LEU A 204 7.88 13.91 -13.08
CA LEU A 204 8.47 12.70 -12.48
C LEU A 204 9.99 12.86 -12.47
N ASN A 205 10.60 12.76 -11.29
CA ASN A 205 12.02 12.97 -11.09
C ASN A 205 12.53 14.28 -11.75
N GLY A 206 11.75 15.37 -11.60
CA GLY A 206 12.03 16.70 -12.15
C GLY A 206 11.74 16.88 -13.65
N ARG A 207 11.40 15.82 -14.39
CA ARG A 207 11.03 15.90 -15.81
C ARG A 207 9.54 16.15 -15.98
N PRO A 208 9.14 17.14 -16.78
CA PRO A 208 7.75 17.34 -17.11
C PRO A 208 7.20 16.17 -17.92
N VAL A 209 6.00 15.73 -17.57
CA VAL A 209 5.27 14.65 -18.24
C VAL A 209 3.93 15.20 -18.71
N PRO A 210 3.61 15.10 -20.00
CA PRO A 210 2.28 15.42 -20.51
C PRO A 210 1.24 14.53 -19.86
N PHE A 211 0.11 15.09 -19.49
CA PHE A 211 -0.95 14.34 -18.83
C PHE A 211 -2.33 14.75 -19.33
N ARG A 212 -3.30 13.88 -19.07
CA ARG A 212 -4.73 14.10 -19.32
C ARG A 212 -5.46 14.22 -17.99
N ALA A 213 -6.26 15.27 -17.85
CA ALA A 213 -7.16 15.39 -16.70
C ALA A 213 -8.33 14.42 -16.85
N LEU A 214 -8.49 13.53 -15.87
CA LEU A 214 -9.64 12.63 -15.83
C LEU A 214 -10.82 13.31 -15.10
N ALA A 215 -10.57 13.80 -13.89
CA ALA A 215 -11.61 14.49 -13.14
C ALA A 215 -11.02 15.53 -12.18
N PRO A 216 -11.75 16.64 -11.91
CA PRO A 216 -11.47 17.48 -10.76
C PRO A 216 -11.85 16.77 -9.47
N ALA A 217 -11.19 17.12 -8.37
CA ALA A 217 -11.61 16.67 -7.05
C ALA A 217 -12.82 17.49 -6.58
N VAL A 218 -13.90 16.82 -6.26
CA VAL A 218 -15.11 17.38 -5.67
C VAL A 218 -15.37 16.75 -4.29
N ALA A 219 -16.35 17.28 -3.56
CA ALA A 219 -16.67 16.75 -2.23
C ALA A 219 -16.95 15.24 -2.30
N GLY A 220 -16.19 14.45 -1.54
CA GLY A 220 -16.31 13.00 -1.47
C GLY A 220 -15.72 12.21 -2.65
N ARG A 221 -15.16 12.88 -3.68
CA ARG A 221 -14.52 12.23 -4.84
C ARG A 221 -13.16 12.88 -5.12
N PRO A 222 -12.05 12.11 -5.12
CA PRO A 222 -10.75 12.63 -5.49
C PRO A 222 -10.69 13.00 -6.97
N GLY A 223 -9.83 13.97 -7.30
CA GLY A 223 -9.49 14.26 -8.69
C GLY A 223 -8.43 13.28 -9.19
N ALA A 224 -8.33 13.14 -10.51
CA ALA A 224 -7.36 12.25 -11.12
C ALA A 224 -6.80 12.80 -12.43
N VAL A 225 -5.54 12.43 -12.71
CA VAL A 225 -4.86 12.63 -13.98
C VAL A 225 -4.20 11.33 -14.43
N ALA A 226 -4.09 11.13 -15.74
CA ALA A 226 -3.36 10.01 -16.33
C ALA A 226 -2.27 10.52 -17.28
N ALA A 227 -1.13 9.86 -17.30
CA ALA A 227 0.01 10.23 -18.15
C ALA A 227 0.68 8.98 -18.71
N ASP A 228 1.07 9.05 -19.99
CA ASP A 228 1.95 8.07 -20.60
C ASP A 228 3.40 8.49 -20.31
N LEU A 229 4.26 7.53 -19.99
CA LEU A 229 5.63 7.80 -19.57
C LEU A 229 6.60 7.60 -20.74
N PRO A 230 7.56 8.51 -20.94
CA PRO A 230 8.56 8.36 -22.00
C PRO A 230 9.50 7.17 -21.75
N GLU A 231 9.68 6.80 -20.50
CA GLU A 231 10.45 5.64 -20.05
C GLU A 231 9.64 4.86 -19.03
N PRO A 232 9.41 3.55 -19.23
CA PRO A 232 8.67 2.74 -18.29
C PRO A 232 9.38 2.67 -16.93
N VAL A 233 8.62 2.82 -15.86
CA VAL A 233 9.11 2.56 -14.49
C VAL A 233 9.13 1.06 -14.23
N ARG A 234 10.10 0.62 -13.43
CA ARG A 234 10.23 -0.79 -13.03
C ARG A 234 9.89 -0.96 -11.56
N ASN A 235 9.61 -2.19 -11.18
CA ASN A 235 9.41 -2.52 -9.78
C ASN A 235 10.64 -2.12 -8.95
N GLY A 236 10.41 -1.32 -7.90
CA GLY A 236 11.46 -0.82 -7.03
C GLY A 236 12.14 0.48 -7.47
N ASP A 237 11.82 1.04 -8.64
CA ASP A 237 12.34 2.35 -9.03
C ASP A 237 11.86 3.45 -8.07
N SER A 238 12.79 4.31 -7.66
CA SER A 238 12.47 5.49 -6.83
C SER A 238 11.92 6.61 -7.70
N VAL A 239 10.77 7.13 -7.33
CA VAL A 239 10.05 8.17 -8.07
C VAL A 239 9.71 9.32 -7.14
N LEU A 240 10.15 10.53 -7.49
CA LEU A 240 9.63 11.78 -6.95
C LEU A 240 8.57 12.32 -7.92
N LEU A 241 7.32 12.31 -7.48
CA LEU A 241 6.17 12.87 -8.17
C LEU A 241 5.95 14.30 -7.68
N GLU A 242 5.75 15.23 -8.61
CA GLU A 242 5.41 16.63 -8.31
C GLU A 242 4.18 17.03 -9.12
N LEU A 243 3.20 17.60 -8.43
CA LEU A 243 1.98 18.17 -9.02
C LEU A 243 1.96 19.67 -8.72
N ASP A 244 1.97 20.51 -9.75
CA ASP A 244 1.86 21.96 -9.58
C ASP A 244 0.40 22.41 -9.58
N PHE A 245 0.03 23.14 -8.57
CA PHE A 245 -1.27 23.79 -8.45
C PHE A 245 -1.08 25.29 -8.22
N PRO A 246 -2.09 26.12 -8.42
CA PRO A 246 -2.00 27.55 -8.09
C PRO A 246 -1.63 27.84 -6.62
N SER A 247 -1.92 26.88 -5.73
CA SER A 247 -1.59 26.97 -4.29
C SER A 247 -0.18 26.48 -3.93
N GLY A 248 0.61 26.04 -4.90
CA GLY A 248 1.95 25.48 -4.72
C GLY A 248 2.08 24.04 -5.19
N THR A 249 3.30 23.51 -5.13
CA THR A 249 3.64 22.16 -5.56
C THR A 249 3.35 21.16 -4.46
N VAL A 250 2.62 20.10 -4.80
CA VAL A 250 2.43 18.91 -3.95
C VAL A 250 3.38 17.82 -4.41
N ARG A 251 4.07 17.19 -3.49
CA ARG A 251 5.08 16.15 -3.76
C ARG A 251 4.70 14.83 -3.13
N ALA A 252 5.15 13.75 -3.75
CA ALA A 252 5.12 12.42 -3.18
C ALA A 252 6.39 11.66 -3.59
N PHE A 253 7.04 11.02 -2.63
CA PHE A 253 8.13 10.11 -2.89
C PHE A 253 7.68 8.68 -2.64
N LEU A 254 7.86 7.82 -3.62
CA LEU A 254 7.48 6.41 -3.55
C LEU A 254 8.42 5.55 -4.38
N ARG A 255 8.40 4.24 -4.10
CA ARG A 255 9.02 3.25 -4.95
C ARG A 255 7.95 2.55 -5.77
N ALA A 256 8.15 2.46 -7.08
CA ALA A 256 7.15 1.97 -8.01
C ALA A 256 6.87 0.48 -7.82
N MET A 257 5.59 0.10 -7.85
CA MET A 257 5.08 -1.27 -7.94
C MET A 257 4.08 -1.33 -9.09
N PRO A 258 4.54 -1.52 -10.34
CA PRO A 258 3.66 -1.41 -11.50
C PRO A 258 2.59 -2.49 -11.55
N ALA A 259 2.96 -3.76 -11.45
CA ALA A 259 2.02 -4.84 -11.57
C ALA A 259 1.19 -5.06 -10.29
N PHE A 260 -0.10 -5.33 -10.45
CA PHE A 260 -0.94 -5.84 -9.37
C PHE A 260 -0.39 -7.20 -8.90
N ALA A 261 0.03 -7.28 -7.65
CA ALA A 261 0.73 -8.44 -7.11
C ALA A 261 -0.24 -9.56 -6.68
N ILE A 262 0.09 -10.81 -7.03
CA ILE A 262 -0.63 -12.01 -6.57
C ILE A 262 0.41 -12.92 -5.92
N ASP A 263 0.57 -12.81 -4.61
CA ASP A 263 1.65 -13.48 -3.87
C ASP A 263 1.15 -14.39 -2.75
N ALA A 264 1.98 -15.34 -2.40
CA ALA A 264 1.79 -16.17 -1.21
C ALA A 264 3.15 -16.60 -0.67
N PRO A 265 3.61 -15.99 0.42
CA PRO A 265 4.76 -16.49 1.13
C PRO A 265 4.39 -17.75 1.92
N PRO A 266 5.31 -18.68 2.12
CA PRO A 266 5.14 -19.69 3.13
C PRO A 266 5.02 -19.03 4.51
N HIS A 267 4.26 -19.66 5.40
CA HIS A 267 4.12 -19.15 6.76
C HIS A 267 5.39 -19.44 7.58
N GLY A 268 5.88 -18.44 8.29
CA GLY A 268 7.03 -18.54 9.18
C GLY A 268 8.01 -17.40 9.02
N ALA A 269 9.03 -17.37 9.88
CA ALA A 269 10.13 -16.39 9.82
C ALA A 269 10.99 -16.53 8.55
N ASP A 270 10.90 -17.67 7.90
CA ASP A 270 11.57 -17.95 6.65
C ASP A 270 10.76 -17.42 5.47
N ASP A 271 11.22 -16.35 4.87
CA ASP A 271 10.63 -15.77 3.64
C ASP A 271 10.95 -16.62 2.39
N ARG A 272 10.97 -17.96 2.56
CA ARG A 272 11.22 -18.91 1.48
C ARG A 272 10.11 -18.82 0.45
N GLN A 273 10.48 -18.88 -0.80
CA GLN A 273 9.49 -18.97 -1.88
C GLN A 273 8.85 -20.37 -1.88
N LEU A 274 7.55 -20.41 -2.17
CA LEU A 274 6.90 -21.67 -2.51
C LEU A 274 7.59 -22.29 -3.73
N PRO A 275 7.67 -23.63 -3.82
CA PRO A 275 8.14 -24.29 -5.03
C PRO A 275 7.39 -23.82 -6.27
N ALA A 276 8.09 -23.72 -7.41
CA ALA A 276 7.52 -23.20 -8.65
C ALA A 276 6.22 -23.92 -9.05
N ALA A 277 6.20 -25.25 -8.96
CA ALA A 277 5.00 -26.04 -9.26
C ALA A 277 3.80 -25.70 -8.38
N GLN A 278 4.01 -25.37 -7.10
CA GLN A 278 2.91 -24.92 -6.22
C GLN A 278 2.47 -23.51 -6.56
N ARG A 279 3.39 -22.61 -6.91
CA ARG A 279 3.04 -21.26 -7.35
C ARG A 279 2.17 -21.30 -8.61
N GLU A 280 2.54 -22.11 -9.59
CA GLU A 280 1.78 -22.34 -10.81
C GLU A 280 0.38 -22.91 -10.52
N THR A 281 0.29 -23.97 -9.69
CA THR A 281 -0.99 -24.59 -9.30
C THR A 281 -1.96 -23.57 -8.71
N PHE A 282 -1.46 -22.65 -7.89
CA PHE A 282 -2.29 -21.60 -7.25
C PHE A 282 -2.40 -20.32 -8.07
N GLY A 283 -1.83 -20.24 -9.26
CA GLY A 283 -1.87 -19.04 -10.10
C GLY A 283 -1.18 -17.82 -9.47
N LEU A 284 -0.07 -18.04 -8.76
CA LEU A 284 0.72 -16.99 -8.11
C LEU A 284 1.77 -16.43 -9.06
N ASP A 285 2.19 -15.19 -8.82
CA ASP A 285 3.27 -14.57 -9.56
C ASP A 285 4.57 -15.38 -9.46
N GLU A 286 5.28 -15.50 -10.57
CA GLU A 286 6.58 -16.20 -10.62
C GLU A 286 7.58 -15.53 -9.68
N LYS A 287 7.62 -14.21 -9.68
CA LYS A 287 8.51 -13.40 -8.83
C LYS A 287 7.70 -12.53 -7.89
N ARG A 288 8.16 -12.41 -6.66
CA ARG A 288 7.53 -11.51 -5.68
C ARG A 288 7.82 -10.06 -6.02
N ALA A 289 6.79 -9.22 -5.96
CA ALA A 289 6.93 -7.78 -6.14
C ALA A 289 7.67 -7.10 -4.96
N PHE A 290 7.57 -7.69 -3.76
CA PHE A 290 8.16 -7.12 -2.54
C PHE A 290 8.60 -8.20 -1.55
N THR A 291 9.45 -7.82 -0.58
CA THR A 291 9.88 -8.65 0.55
C THR A 291 9.26 -8.10 1.83
N ARG A 292 8.86 -8.98 2.74
CA ARG A 292 8.30 -8.60 4.04
C ARG A 292 9.42 -8.22 5.01
N LEU A 293 9.25 -7.12 5.73
CA LEU A 293 10.06 -6.81 6.93
C LEU A 293 9.65 -7.72 8.10
N PRO A 294 10.58 -8.04 9.02
CA PRO A 294 10.35 -9.00 10.10
C PRO A 294 9.53 -8.42 11.27
N PHE A 295 8.57 -7.55 11.00
CA PHE A 295 7.70 -6.92 11.99
C PHE A 295 6.23 -7.11 11.62
N ASP A 296 5.42 -7.25 12.65
CA ASP A 296 3.96 -7.19 12.59
C ASP A 296 3.49 -6.07 13.51
N VAL A 297 3.13 -4.93 12.92
CA VAL A 297 2.96 -3.66 13.63
C VAL A 297 1.97 -3.75 14.78
N ALA A 298 0.79 -4.32 14.57
CA ALA A 298 -0.22 -4.31 15.62
C ALA A 298 0.07 -5.32 16.73
N CYS A 299 0.57 -6.52 16.38
CA CYS A 299 0.86 -7.55 17.38
C CYS A 299 2.07 -7.17 18.22
N ASP A 300 3.06 -6.55 17.61
CA ASP A 300 4.33 -6.26 18.24
C ASP A 300 4.27 -4.97 19.06
N ASP A 301 3.63 -3.93 18.53
CA ASP A 301 3.56 -2.61 19.16
C ASP A 301 2.63 -2.62 20.41
N THR A 302 1.58 -3.44 20.41
CA THR A 302 0.67 -3.54 21.55
C THR A 302 1.19 -4.38 22.71
N ARG A 303 2.12 -5.32 22.43
CA ARG A 303 2.70 -6.20 23.46
C ARG A 303 3.83 -5.58 24.23
N ALA A 304 4.52 -4.61 23.64
CA ALA A 304 5.82 -4.15 24.12
C ALA A 304 5.83 -2.74 24.72
N GLY A 305 4.77 -1.95 24.66
CA GLY A 305 4.81 -0.63 25.25
C GLY A 305 3.89 0.41 24.62
N ARG A 306 4.40 1.61 24.37
CA ARG A 306 3.62 2.70 23.79
C ARG A 306 3.61 2.58 22.27
N PRO A 307 2.52 3.01 21.59
CA PRO A 307 2.47 3.07 20.14
C PRO A 307 3.68 3.80 19.57
N GLY A 308 4.34 3.18 18.59
CA GLY A 308 5.49 3.77 17.90
C GLY A 308 6.86 3.50 18.53
N ASP A 309 6.94 2.82 19.68
CA ASP A 309 8.24 2.53 20.33
C ASP A 309 9.17 1.66 19.45
N HIS A 310 8.60 0.88 18.52
CA HIS A 310 9.36 0.07 17.55
C HIS A 310 9.76 0.83 16.27
N ALA A 311 9.27 2.04 16.05
CA ALA A 311 9.52 2.78 14.83
C ALA A 311 11.01 2.94 14.47
N PRO A 312 11.93 3.26 15.41
CA PRO A 312 13.36 3.31 15.10
C PRO A 312 13.93 1.97 14.62
N ALA A 313 13.47 0.84 15.19
CA ALA A 313 13.90 -0.50 14.78
C ALA A 313 13.36 -0.87 13.39
N VAL A 314 12.13 -0.50 13.07
CA VAL A 314 11.53 -0.68 11.74
C VAL A 314 12.30 0.14 10.70
N ALA A 315 12.65 1.39 10.99
CA ALA A 315 13.46 2.23 10.12
C ALA A 315 14.83 1.60 9.83
N ALA A 316 15.51 1.08 10.87
CA ALA A 316 16.80 0.41 10.73
C ALA A 316 16.70 -0.86 9.88
N ALA A 317 15.67 -1.69 10.12
CA ALA A 317 15.45 -2.92 9.36
C ALA A 317 15.15 -2.63 7.89
N ARG A 318 14.34 -1.60 7.62
CA ARG A 318 14.02 -1.17 6.25
C ARG A 318 15.26 -0.70 5.51
N LEU A 319 16.10 0.14 6.15
CA LEU A 319 17.33 0.62 5.56
C LEU A 319 18.31 -0.53 5.27
N ALA A 320 18.48 -1.45 6.21
CA ALA A 320 19.32 -2.63 6.04
C ALA A 320 18.83 -3.51 4.88
N ALA A 321 17.51 -3.72 4.78
CA ALA A 321 16.91 -4.48 3.68
C ALA A 321 17.10 -3.78 2.32
N PHE A 322 16.92 -2.46 2.26
CA PHE A 322 17.18 -1.67 1.06
C PHE A 322 18.63 -1.78 0.59
N ARG A 323 19.60 -1.67 1.52
CA ARG A 323 21.02 -1.77 1.18
C ARG A 323 21.44 -3.16 0.75
N ALA A 324 20.75 -4.20 1.25
CA ALA A 324 20.98 -5.58 0.82
C ALA A 324 20.46 -5.84 -0.61
N ASP A 325 19.31 -5.27 -0.96
CA ASP A 325 18.75 -5.34 -2.32
C ASP A 325 17.96 -4.07 -2.64
N PRO A 326 18.61 -3.06 -3.26
CA PRO A 326 17.97 -1.80 -3.57
C PRO A 326 16.93 -1.89 -4.70
N THR A 327 16.83 -3.00 -5.40
CA THR A 327 15.84 -3.22 -6.46
C THR A 327 14.51 -3.74 -5.91
N ARG A 328 14.49 -4.26 -4.67
CA ARG A 328 13.30 -4.82 -4.03
C ARG A 328 12.54 -3.80 -3.23
N LEU A 329 11.22 -3.91 -3.29
CA LEU A 329 10.32 -3.20 -2.37
C LEU A 329 10.26 -3.93 -1.02
N HIS A 330 10.05 -3.16 0.04
CA HIS A 330 9.93 -3.68 1.39
C HIS A 330 8.56 -3.41 1.97
N GLY A 331 7.86 -4.49 2.32
CA GLY A 331 6.51 -4.45 2.87
C GLY A 331 6.50 -4.63 4.39
N LEU A 332 5.57 -3.97 5.06
CA LEU A 332 5.35 -4.08 6.49
C LEU A 332 3.93 -4.55 6.77
N ASP A 333 3.82 -5.59 7.60
CA ASP A 333 2.54 -6.18 8.00
C ASP A 333 1.80 -5.28 9.01
N PHE A 334 0.55 -4.94 8.69
CA PHE A 334 -0.40 -4.29 9.58
C PHE A 334 -1.49 -5.28 9.96
N CYS A 335 -1.35 -5.85 11.16
CA CYS A 335 -2.31 -6.78 11.69
C CYS A 335 -3.44 -6.05 12.41
N THR A 336 -4.59 -6.66 12.38
CA THR A 336 -5.86 -6.20 12.96
C THR A 336 -5.84 -4.95 13.81
N ALA A 337 -6.54 -4.17 13.45
CA ALA A 337 -7.20 -2.97 13.79
C ALA A 337 -7.57 -2.62 15.22
N LEU A 338 -6.92 -3.11 16.19
CA LEU A 338 -7.15 -2.61 17.55
C LEU A 338 -6.78 -1.11 17.65
N TYR A 339 -5.83 -0.64 16.83
CA TYR A 339 -5.36 0.74 16.87
C TYR A 339 -5.01 1.26 15.46
N GLY A 340 -6.00 1.66 14.68
CA GLY A 340 -5.80 2.25 13.36
C GLY A 340 -4.87 3.48 13.35
N SER A 341 -4.71 4.15 14.49
CA SER A 341 -3.76 5.25 14.70
C SER A 341 -2.29 4.84 14.49
N ILE A 342 -1.94 3.61 14.84
CA ILE A 342 -0.58 3.08 14.71
C ILE A 342 -0.20 2.96 13.23
N TRP A 343 -1.14 2.70 12.35
CA TRP A 343 -0.87 2.57 10.93
C TRP A 343 -0.26 3.84 10.35
N ASN A 344 -0.73 5.01 10.78
CA ASN A 344 -0.18 6.29 10.33
C ASN A 344 1.30 6.50 10.69
N ILE A 345 1.76 5.88 11.80
CA ILE A 345 3.17 5.96 12.20
C ILE A 345 4.04 5.17 11.22
N TYR A 346 3.62 3.93 10.91
CA TYR A 346 4.47 2.98 10.23
C TYR A 346 4.30 2.96 8.70
N ALA A 347 3.14 3.39 8.19
CA ALA A 347 2.90 3.43 6.74
C ALA A 347 3.87 4.37 6.01
N ALA A 348 4.28 5.46 6.64
CA ALA A 348 5.29 6.35 6.10
C ALA A 348 6.66 5.67 5.93
N MET A 349 6.97 4.66 6.74
CA MET A 349 8.30 4.05 6.86
C MET A 349 8.57 2.92 5.88
N THR A 350 7.57 2.42 5.16
CA THR A 350 7.66 1.26 4.28
C THR A 350 7.38 1.62 2.82
N ASP A 351 7.76 0.75 1.89
CA ASP A 351 7.41 0.90 0.47
C ASP A 351 6.01 0.35 0.18
N VAL A 352 5.60 -0.71 0.89
CA VAL A 352 4.32 -1.41 0.72
C VAL A 352 3.67 -1.66 2.07
N VAL A 353 2.39 -1.34 2.20
CA VAL A 353 1.60 -1.69 3.38
C VAL A 353 0.90 -3.03 3.14
N ILE A 354 1.13 -4.00 4.02
CA ILE A 354 0.50 -5.31 3.94
C ILE A 354 -0.60 -5.37 5.00
N VAL A 355 -1.86 -5.24 4.60
CA VAL A 355 -2.99 -5.18 5.53
C VAL A 355 -3.59 -6.55 5.77
N LYS A 356 -3.72 -6.91 7.06
CA LYS A 356 -4.33 -8.15 7.57
C LYS A 356 -5.53 -7.77 8.44
N PRO A 357 -6.72 -7.54 7.90
CA PRO A 357 -7.85 -7.03 8.66
C PRO A 357 -8.36 -8.02 9.71
N TYR A 358 -8.44 -9.30 9.39
CA TYR A 358 -8.81 -10.41 10.27
C TYR A 358 -10.10 -10.20 11.08
N GLN A 359 -11.17 -9.83 10.39
CA GLN A 359 -12.45 -9.44 11.02
C GLN A 359 -13.36 -10.61 11.42
N LEU A 360 -13.16 -11.81 10.85
CA LEU A 360 -13.90 -13.03 11.27
C LEU A 360 -13.78 -13.33 12.77
N HIS A 361 -12.71 -12.81 13.38
CA HIS A 361 -12.51 -12.91 14.81
C HIS A 361 -13.63 -12.25 15.63
N TRP A 362 -14.23 -11.18 15.11
CA TRP A 362 -15.15 -10.33 15.86
C TRP A 362 -16.64 -10.67 15.66
N GLY A 363 -16.99 -11.40 14.60
CA GLY A 363 -18.39 -11.80 14.39
C GLY A 363 -18.58 -12.75 13.22
N PRO A 364 -19.50 -13.73 13.35
CA PRO A 364 -19.78 -14.68 12.29
C PRO A 364 -20.72 -14.15 11.21
N ASP A 365 -21.44 -13.03 11.45
CA ASP A 365 -22.38 -12.44 10.51
C ASP A 365 -21.66 -11.98 9.23
N PRO A 366 -21.95 -12.57 8.05
CA PRO A 366 -21.27 -12.28 6.80
C PRO A 366 -21.38 -10.82 6.36
N ALA A 367 -22.55 -10.22 6.49
CA ALA A 367 -22.76 -8.84 6.07
C ALA A 367 -21.88 -7.88 6.87
N ARG A 368 -21.90 -8.03 8.19
CA ARG A 368 -21.07 -7.22 9.09
C ARG A 368 -19.59 -7.51 8.90
N PHE A 369 -19.22 -8.76 8.69
CA PHE A 369 -17.84 -9.16 8.44
C PHE A 369 -17.29 -8.50 7.18
N ILE A 370 -17.99 -8.60 6.03
CA ILE A 370 -17.54 -8.04 4.76
C ILE A 370 -17.40 -6.53 4.85
N GLU A 371 -18.36 -5.80 5.42
CA GLU A 371 -18.30 -4.34 5.54
C GLU A 371 -17.19 -3.88 6.51
N ASN A 372 -16.95 -4.60 7.60
CA ASN A 372 -15.85 -4.32 8.50
C ASN A 372 -14.51 -4.54 7.82
N GLU A 373 -14.33 -5.65 7.09
CA GLU A 373 -13.11 -5.95 6.34
C GLU A 373 -12.80 -4.84 5.32
N ILE A 374 -13.81 -4.42 4.54
CA ILE A 374 -13.68 -3.33 3.58
C ILE A 374 -13.30 -2.02 4.28
N SER A 375 -13.94 -1.69 5.40
CA SER A 375 -13.61 -0.48 6.18
C SER A 375 -12.17 -0.47 6.67
N HIS A 376 -11.60 -1.64 7.00
CA HIS A 376 -10.19 -1.75 7.38
C HIS A 376 -9.25 -1.62 6.19
N VAL A 377 -9.63 -2.18 5.05
CA VAL A 377 -8.91 -1.97 3.78
C VAL A 377 -8.87 -0.49 3.43
N ASP A 378 -10.01 0.22 3.50
CA ASP A 378 -10.08 1.66 3.25
C ASP A 378 -9.12 2.46 4.16
N ARG A 379 -9.08 2.14 5.44
CA ARG A 379 -8.15 2.78 6.40
C ARG A 379 -6.69 2.49 6.06
N ALA A 380 -6.38 1.25 5.69
CA ALA A 380 -5.03 0.87 5.34
C ALA A 380 -4.56 1.54 4.04
N VAL A 381 -5.41 1.60 3.01
CA VAL A 381 -5.13 2.32 1.76
C VAL A 381 -4.93 3.81 2.04
N ALA A 382 -5.78 4.42 2.87
CA ALA A 382 -5.63 5.81 3.29
C ALA A 382 -4.33 6.04 4.07
N ALA A 383 -3.94 5.13 4.95
CA ALA A 383 -2.68 5.20 5.70
C ALA A 383 -1.45 4.96 4.81
N ALA A 384 -1.56 4.12 3.80
CA ALA A 384 -0.50 3.86 2.83
C ALA A 384 -0.29 5.03 1.85
N ALA A 385 -1.33 5.79 1.55
CA ALA A 385 -1.34 6.78 0.47
C ALA A 385 -0.10 7.70 0.47
N PRO A 386 0.54 7.90 -0.67
CA PRO A 386 0.22 7.40 -2.00
C PRO A 386 0.85 6.04 -2.37
N LYS A 387 1.47 5.35 -1.41
CA LYS A 387 2.17 4.08 -1.59
C LYS A 387 1.17 2.91 -1.77
N PRO A 388 1.59 1.80 -2.38
CA PRO A 388 0.71 0.64 -2.54
C PRO A 388 0.36 -0.04 -1.22
N ALA A 389 -0.88 -0.51 -1.12
CA ALA A 389 -1.33 -1.43 -0.09
C ALA A 389 -1.61 -2.81 -0.73
N VAL A 390 -1.35 -3.88 0.02
CA VAL A 390 -1.61 -5.27 -0.38
C VAL A 390 -2.49 -5.91 0.68
N TRP A 391 -3.58 -6.55 0.26
CA TRP A 391 -4.52 -7.18 1.17
C TRP A 391 -4.17 -8.64 1.44
N VAL A 392 -4.36 -9.08 2.69
CA VAL A 392 -4.16 -10.45 3.14
C VAL A 392 -5.47 -11.01 3.69
N PRO A 393 -6.13 -11.95 2.99
CA PRO A 393 -7.35 -12.57 3.47
C PRO A 393 -7.12 -13.37 4.76
N GLU A 394 -8.11 -13.33 5.65
CA GLU A 394 -8.13 -14.18 6.84
C GLU A 394 -8.46 -15.62 6.44
N ARG A 395 -7.51 -16.54 6.62
CA ARG A 395 -7.63 -17.93 6.20
C ARG A 395 -7.49 -18.94 7.32
N PHE A 396 -7.71 -18.55 8.54
CA PHE A 396 -7.66 -19.46 9.67
C PHE A 396 -9.02 -19.51 10.38
N LYS A 397 -9.36 -20.70 10.86
CA LYS A 397 -10.59 -20.92 11.61
C LYS A 397 -10.58 -20.14 12.92
N ARG A 398 -11.58 -19.32 13.08
CA ARG A 398 -11.90 -18.69 14.36
C ARG A 398 -13.25 -19.19 14.85
N ARG A 399 -14.33 -18.44 14.59
CA ARG A 399 -15.69 -18.85 14.85
C ARG A 399 -16.29 -19.67 13.71
N ARG A 400 -15.85 -19.35 12.48
CA ARG A 400 -16.12 -20.09 11.25
C ARG A 400 -14.93 -19.93 10.29
N HIS A 401 -14.94 -20.62 9.17
CA HIS A 401 -14.01 -20.40 8.06
C HIS A 401 -14.54 -19.28 7.15
N LEU A 402 -13.62 -18.58 6.51
CA LEU A 402 -13.92 -17.79 5.33
C LEU A 402 -14.28 -18.75 4.20
N GLU A 403 -15.38 -18.51 3.52
CA GLU A 403 -15.78 -19.31 2.35
C GLU A 403 -15.18 -18.74 1.07
N GLY A 404 -15.00 -19.59 0.05
CA GLY A 404 -14.39 -19.19 -1.22
C GLY A 404 -15.11 -18.01 -1.87
N ARG A 405 -16.46 -18.02 -1.82
CA ARG A 405 -17.29 -16.93 -2.37
C ARG A 405 -17.11 -15.59 -1.64
N GLU A 406 -16.98 -15.62 -0.32
CA GLU A 406 -16.70 -14.43 0.46
C GLU A 406 -15.30 -13.87 0.14
N MET A 407 -14.32 -14.77 -0.01
CA MET A 407 -12.96 -14.39 -0.40
C MET A 407 -12.93 -13.70 -1.77
N GLU A 408 -13.70 -14.20 -2.75
CA GLU A 408 -13.84 -13.56 -4.06
C GLU A 408 -14.41 -12.14 -3.93
N ILE A 409 -15.53 -11.97 -3.22
CA ILE A 409 -16.15 -10.65 -2.98
C ILE A 409 -15.13 -9.70 -2.35
N LEU A 410 -14.44 -10.14 -1.31
CA LEU A 410 -13.49 -9.31 -0.57
C LEU A 410 -12.28 -8.92 -1.42
N ALA A 411 -11.76 -9.83 -2.24
CA ALA A 411 -10.64 -9.55 -3.13
C ALA A 411 -10.98 -8.47 -4.16
N TRP A 412 -12.16 -8.57 -4.80
CA TRP A 412 -12.64 -7.55 -5.74
C TRP A 412 -12.95 -6.22 -5.05
N CYS A 413 -13.56 -6.26 -3.87
CA CYS A 413 -13.74 -5.05 -3.06
C CYS A 413 -12.40 -4.39 -2.74
N ALA A 414 -11.43 -5.15 -2.27
CA ALA A 414 -10.10 -4.63 -1.94
C ALA A 414 -9.41 -4.00 -3.16
N ALA A 415 -9.46 -4.67 -4.32
CA ALA A 415 -8.88 -4.15 -5.56
C ALA A 415 -9.51 -2.80 -5.97
N LEU A 416 -10.86 -2.68 -5.97
CA LEU A 416 -11.54 -1.44 -6.32
C LEU A 416 -11.43 -0.36 -5.24
N ARG A 417 -11.03 -0.70 -4.02
CA ARG A 417 -10.67 0.25 -2.95
C ARG A 417 -9.22 0.71 -3.02
N GLY A 418 -8.46 0.31 -4.06
CA GLY A 418 -7.11 0.81 -4.32
C GLY A 418 -5.99 -0.07 -3.80
N VAL A 419 -6.29 -1.28 -3.36
CA VAL A 419 -5.29 -2.30 -3.07
C VAL A 419 -4.56 -2.68 -4.36
N LYS A 420 -3.25 -2.85 -4.30
CA LYS A 420 -2.36 -3.15 -5.42
C LYS A 420 -1.84 -4.59 -5.41
N GLY A 421 -2.51 -5.45 -4.68
CA GLY A 421 -2.21 -6.88 -4.68
C GLY A 421 -2.93 -7.65 -3.60
N VAL A 422 -2.93 -8.96 -3.78
CA VAL A 422 -3.43 -9.94 -2.81
C VAL A 422 -2.27 -10.84 -2.39
N ARG A 423 -2.11 -11.03 -1.09
CA ARG A 423 -1.08 -11.90 -0.53
C ARG A 423 -1.73 -12.99 0.32
N HIS A 424 -1.71 -14.22 -0.17
CA HIS A 424 -2.32 -15.33 0.51
C HIS A 424 -1.42 -15.88 1.62
N HIS A 425 -1.94 -16.02 2.83
CA HIS A 425 -1.28 -16.79 3.87
C HIS A 425 -1.51 -18.28 3.65
N PHE A 426 -0.46 -19.02 3.25
CA PHE A 426 -0.49 -20.46 3.24
C PHE A 426 0.06 -21.03 4.55
N TRP A 427 -0.79 -21.67 5.30
CA TRP A 427 -0.42 -22.44 6.49
C TRP A 427 -0.15 -23.89 6.10
N LEU A 428 0.72 -24.10 5.12
CA LEU A 428 0.98 -25.42 4.52
C LEU A 428 1.39 -26.51 5.51
N ASN A 429 1.79 -26.15 6.74
CA ASN A 429 2.29 -27.12 7.73
C ASN A 429 1.85 -26.79 9.16
N HIS A 430 0.76 -26.06 9.38
CA HIS A 430 0.32 -25.80 10.74
C HIS A 430 -0.51 -26.98 11.26
N PRO A 431 -0.03 -27.74 12.29
CA PRO A 431 -0.70 -28.96 12.76
C PRO A 431 -2.09 -28.72 13.38
N LYS A 432 -2.47 -27.47 13.63
CA LYS A 432 -3.76 -27.09 14.25
C LYS A 432 -4.84 -26.64 13.28
N THR A 433 -4.54 -26.49 11.99
CA THR A 433 -5.51 -26.11 10.96
C THR A 433 -5.25 -26.90 9.70
N PRO A 434 -5.68 -28.17 9.64
CA PRO A 434 -5.64 -28.91 8.40
C PRO A 434 -6.50 -28.20 7.35
N PHE A 435 -5.97 -28.02 6.15
CA PHE A 435 -6.69 -27.48 4.99
C PHE A 435 -7.94 -28.30 4.63
N ALA A 436 -8.03 -29.52 5.09
CA ALA A 436 -9.17 -30.41 4.87
C ALA A 436 -10.54 -29.79 5.25
N ASP A 437 -10.56 -28.81 6.15
CA ASP A 437 -11.77 -28.09 6.52
C ASP A 437 -12.10 -26.87 5.63
N CYS A 438 -11.26 -26.54 4.63
CA CYS A 438 -11.37 -25.35 3.78
C CYS A 438 -11.35 -25.72 2.28
N ALA A 439 -11.90 -26.87 1.90
CA ALA A 439 -11.84 -27.40 0.53
C ALA A 439 -12.38 -26.42 -0.51
N ASP A 440 -13.41 -25.65 -0.19
CA ASP A 440 -14.00 -24.64 -1.07
C ASP A 440 -13.06 -23.46 -1.34
N ILE A 441 -12.22 -23.07 -0.37
CA ILE A 441 -11.19 -22.04 -0.57
C ILE A 441 -10.07 -22.56 -1.47
N GLU A 442 -9.65 -23.82 -1.30
CA GLU A 442 -8.62 -24.43 -2.14
C GLU A 442 -9.06 -24.51 -3.60
N GLU A 443 -10.35 -24.72 -3.85
CA GLU A 443 -10.93 -24.70 -5.19
C GLU A 443 -11.07 -23.28 -5.74
N ALA A 444 -11.59 -22.35 -4.93
CA ALA A 444 -11.84 -20.98 -5.33
C ALA A 444 -10.55 -20.18 -5.59
N LEU A 445 -9.49 -20.43 -4.82
CA LEU A 445 -8.26 -19.66 -4.85
C LEU A 445 -7.53 -19.66 -6.21
N PRO A 446 -7.29 -20.80 -6.86
CA PRO A 446 -6.65 -20.79 -8.17
C PRO A 446 -7.49 -20.07 -9.23
N ARG A 447 -8.82 -20.16 -9.14
CA ARG A 447 -9.72 -19.43 -10.03
C ARG A 447 -9.62 -17.94 -9.82
N LEU A 448 -9.78 -17.47 -8.57
CA LEU A 448 -9.65 -16.06 -8.21
C LEU A 448 -8.30 -15.47 -8.67
N ASN A 449 -7.22 -16.18 -8.45
CA ASN A 449 -5.89 -15.69 -8.85
C ASN A 449 -5.73 -15.61 -10.37
N ARG A 450 -6.28 -16.57 -11.13
CA ARG A 450 -6.32 -16.48 -12.60
C ARG A 450 -7.16 -15.29 -13.09
N ASP A 451 -8.30 -15.03 -12.45
CA ASP A 451 -9.18 -13.91 -12.77
C ASP A 451 -8.50 -12.57 -12.47
N LEU A 452 -7.83 -12.46 -11.31
CA LEU A 452 -7.02 -11.30 -10.97
C LEU A 452 -5.86 -11.10 -11.96
N ALA A 453 -5.19 -12.17 -12.37
CA ALA A 453 -4.11 -12.12 -13.35
C ALA A 453 -4.63 -11.72 -14.75
N LYS A 454 -5.79 -12.24 -15.18
CA LYS A 454 -6.47 -11.84 -16.43
C LYS A 454 -6.74 -10.34 -16.45
N LEU A 455 -7.18 -9.78 -15.31
CA LEU A 455 -7.54 -8.36 -15.19
C LEU A 455 -6.38 -7.48 -14.73
N ARG A 456 -5.16 -7.99 -14.59
CA ARG A 456 -3.99 -7.21 -14.16
C ARG A 456 -3.76 -5.94 -14.98
N PRO A 457 -3.90 -5.93 -16.33
CA PRO A 457 -3.76 -4.70 -17.11
C PRO A 457 -4.77 -3.61 -16.73
N VAL A 458 -5.95 -4.00 -16.21
CA VAL A 458 -6.99 -3.08 -15.73
C VAL A 458 -6.72 -2.69 -14.27
N LEU A 459 -6.34 -3.65 -13.41
CA LEU A 459 -6.17 -3.46 -11.96
C LEU A 459 -4.89 -2.68 -11.60
N SER A 460 -3.82 -2.84 -12.38
CA SER A 460 -2.55 -2.19 -12.11
C SER A 460 -2.67 -0.66 -12.11
N PRO A 461 -3.17 0.00 -13.17
CA PRO A 461 -3.35 1.45 -13.20
C PRO A 461 -4.63 1.94 -12.48
N LEU A 462 -5.44 1.03 -11.92
CA LEU A 462 -6.73 1.36 -11.34
C LEU A 462 -6.59 2.20 -10.07
N VAL A 463 -7.34 3.28 -9.97
CA VAL A 463 -7.51 4.09 -8.77
C VAL A 463 -8.98 4.13 -8.35
N PRO A 464 -9.28 4.13 -7.03
CA PRO A 464 -10.67 4.19 -6.56
C PRO A 464 -11.35 5.47 -7.02
N ALA A 465 -12.58 5.40 -7.51
CA ALA A 465 -13.32 6.58 -7.96
C ALA A 465 -14.50 6.91 -7.05
N SER A 466 -15.46 6.02 -6.95
CA SER A 466 -16.65 6.24 -6.13
C SER A 466 -17.22 4.94 -5.56
N SER A 467 -18.15 5.10 -4.64
CA SER A 467 -18.96 3.98 -4.16
C SER A 467 -20.38 4.46 -3.88
N GLY A 468 -21.34 3.64 -4.18
CA GLY A 468 -22.75 3.86 -3.91
C GLY A 468 -23.42 2.58 -3.42
N THR A 469 -24.43 2.73 -2.59
CA THR A 469 -25.27 1.60 -2.15
C THR A 469 -26.72 2.02 -2.28
N ASP A 470 -27.47 1.28 -3.10
CA ASP A 470 -28.92 1.37 -3.08
C ASP A 470 -29.46 0.40 -2.03
N ARG A 471 -29.91 0.95 -0.92
CA ARG A 471 -30.46 0.17 0.18
C ARG A 471 -31.81 -0.51 -0.16
N ARG A 472 -32.52 -0.03 -1.18
CA ARG A 472 -33.81 -0.60 -1.56
C ARG A 472 -33.63 -1.89 -2.36
N SER A 473 -32.75 -1.85 -3.35
CA SER A 473 -32.41 -3.04 -4.14
C SER A 473 -31.41 -3.96 -3.45
N MET A 474 -30.76 -3.50 -2.36
CA MET A 474 -29.65 -4.20 -1.72
C MET A 474 -28.48 -4.43 -2.69
N VAL A 475 -28.21 -3.45 -3.55
CA VAL A 475 -27.09 -3.47 -4.50
C VAL A 475 -26.08 -2.38 -4.15
N SER A 476 -24.82 -2.76 -4.14
CA SER A 476 -23.70 -1.84 -3.95
C SER A 476 -22.82 -1.81 -5.18
N VAL A 477 -22.42 -0.62 -5.61
CA VAL A 477 -21.51 -0.42 -6.75
C VAL A 477 -20.24 0.26 -6.24
N LEU A 478 -19.09 -0.36 -6.52
CA LEU A 478 -17.78 0.24 -6.36
C LEU A 478 -17.22 0.56 -7.74
N GLU A 479 -16.63 1.72 -7.88
CA GLU A 479 -16.06 2.22 -9.12
C GLU A 479 -14.57 2.46 -8.98
N GLY A 480 -13.79 2.04 -9.98
CA GLY A 480 -12.39 2.37 -10.15
C GLY A 480 -12.08 2.79 -11.58
N TRP A 481 -11.11 3.70 -11.75
CA TRP A 481 -10.65 4.16 -13.06
C TRP A 481 -9.29 3.56 -13.38
N SER A 482 -9.21 2.86 -14.49
CA SER A 482 -7.98 2.28 -15.02
C SER A 482 -7.30 3.28 -15.97
N GLY A 483 -6.70 4.34 -15.39
CA GLY A 483 -6.22 5.47 -16.17
C GLY A 483 -7.33 6.07 -17.03
N ASP A 484 -7.02 6.36 -18.29
CA ASP A 484 -7.97 6.76 -19.32
C ASP A 484 -8.44 5.61 -20.20
N ALA A 485 -8.09 4.37 -19.86
CA ALA A 485 -8.52 3.18 -20.61
C ALA A 485 -9.99 2.83 -20.39
N GLY A 486 -10.54 3.16 -19.22
CA GLY A 486 -11.94 2.88 -18.91
C GLY A 486 -12.25 2.87 -17.41
N ALA A 487 -13.47 2.48 -17.09
CA ALA A 487 -13.96 2.32 -15.74
C ALA A 487 -14.30 0.86 -15.44
N LEU A 488 -13.90 0.37 -14.27
CA LEU A 488 -14.28 -0.94 -13.76
C LEU A 488 -15.29 -0.75 -12.62
N LEU A 489 -16.43 -1.41 -12.73
CA LEU A 489 -17.44 -1.45 -11.69
C LEU A 489 -17.48 -2.84 -11.07
N LEU A 490 -17.58 -2.90 -9.75
CA LEU A 490 -17.98 -4.09 -9.00
C LEU A 490 -19.42 -3.88 -8.51
N VAL A 491 -20.35 -4.60 -9.09
CA VAL A 491 -21.74 -4.62 -8.65
C VAL A 491 -21.90 -5.78 -7.68
N ARG A 492 -22.22 -5.48 -6.42
CA ARG A 492 -22.41 -6.47 -5.36
C ARG A 492 -23.86 -6.63 -4.99
N ASN A 493 -24.30 -7.86 -4.87
CA ASN A 493 -25.55 -8.22 -4.22
C ASN A 493 -25.31 -8.31 -2.70
N MET A 494 -26.01 -7.49 -1.93
CA MET A 494 -25.84 -7.42 -0.47
C MET A 494 -26.90 -8.25 0.29
N ARG A 495 -27.63 -9.13 -0.38
CA ARG A 495 -28.61 -10.04 0.24
C ARG A 495 -27.90 -11.24 0.85
N TYR A 496 -26.99 -10.94 1.78
CA TYR A 496 -26.24 -11.95 2.52
C TYR A 496 -27.10 -12.60 3.59
N ALA A 497 -26.92 -13.90 3.76
CA ALA A 497 -27.55 -14.68 4.81
C ALA A 497 -26.56 -15.73 5.33
N THR A 498 -26.81 -16.22 6.52
CA THR A 498 -26.20 -17.43 7.05
C THR A 498 -27.21 -18.55 7.02
N ASP A 499 -26.75 -19.75 6.67
CA ASP A 499 -27.57 -20.96 6.77
C ASP A 499 -27.60 -21.40 8.25
N GLU A 500 -28.70 -21.09 8.94
CA GLU A 500 -28.87 -21.45 10.35
C GLU A 500 -29.10 -22.96 10.55
N GLU A 501 -29.59 -23.67 9.52
CA GLU A 501 -29.77 -25.12 9.58
C GLU A 501 -28.47 -25.91 9.65
N ALA A 502 -27.33 -25.28 9.33
CA ALA A 502 -26.02 -25.89 9.46
C ALA A 502 -25.54 -26.03 10.93
N ASN A 503 -26.27 -25.49 11.90
CA ASN A 503 -25.92 -25.57 13.33
C ASN A 503 -26.17 -26.92 13.99
N ASP A 504 -26.93 -27.84 13.35
CA ASP A 504 -27.13 -29.20 13.83
C ASP A 504 -25.83 -30.03 13.63
N GLY A 505 -25.09 -30.17 14.68
CA GLY A 505 -23.86 -30.96 14.72
C GLY A 505 -22.56 -30.16 14.82
N GLY A 506 -22.60 -28.87 15.21
CA GLY A 506 -21.40 -28.05 15.47
C GLY A 506 -20.71 -27.52 14.21
N ARG A 507 -21.40 -27.52 13.07
CA ARG A 507 -20.91 -26.86 11.85
C ARG A 507 -21.12 -25.35 11.98
N ALA A 508 -20.11 -24.56 11.60
CA ALA A 508 -20.24 -23.12 11.53
C ALA A 508 -21.27 -22.71 10.46
N PRO A 509 -22.02 -21.60 10.66
CA PRO A 509 -22.97 -21.11 9.67
C PRO A 509 -22.27 -20.85 8.32
N ARG A 510 -22.90 -21.25 7.22
CA ARG A 510 -22.38 -21.05 5.87
C ARG A 510 -22.86 -19.72 5.29
N PHE A 511 -21.99 -19.10 4.51
CA PHE A 511 -22.33 -17.91 3.74
C PHE A 511 -23.26 -18.25 2.56
N ARG A 512 -24.33 -17.47 2.43
CA ARG A 512 -25.25 -17.55 1.29
C ARG A 512 -25.60 -16.17 0.77
N VAL A 513 -25.86 -16.10 -0.53
CA VAL A 513 -26.37 -14.90 -1.19
C VAL A 513 -27.64 -15.31 -1.94
N THR A 514 -28.71 -14.56 -1.75
CA THR A 514 -29.93 -14.74 -2.56
C THR A 514 -29.75 -13.99 -3.88
N PRO A 515 -29.72 -14.67 -5.04
CA PRO A 515 -29.56 -14.01 -6.33
C PRO A 515 -30.67 -12.97 -6.60
N SER A 516 -30.32 -11.94 -7.36
CA SER A 516 -31.25 -10.92 -7.85
C SER A 516 -31.31 -10.99 -9.37
N GLU A 517 -32.52 -10.86 -9.92
CA GLU A 517 -32.76 -10.89 -11.37
C GLU A 517 -33.02 -9.48 -11.91
N ASN A 518 -32.66 -9.25 -13.18
CA ASN A 518 -32.93 -8.03 -13.92
C ASN A 518 -32.47 -6.75 -13.17
N VAL A 519 -31.24 -6.77 -12.65
CA VAL A 519 -30.69 -5.65 -11.89
C VAL A 519 -30.26 -4.54 -12.83
N ALA A 520 -30.88 -3.37 -12.73
CA ALA A 520 -30.48 -2.18 -13.44
C ALA A 520 -29.42 -1.42 -12.66
N VAL A 521 -28.33 -1.06 -13.31
CA VAL A 521 -27.24 -0.25 -12.78
C VAL A 521 -27.13 1.03 -13.60
N SER A 522 -27.45 2.17 -12.99
CA SER A 522 -27.32 3.47 -13.60
C SER A 522 -25.97 4.08 -13.28
N TYR A 523 -25.09 4.19 -14.27
CA TYR A 523 -23.74 4.71 -14.14
C TYR A 523 -23.61 6.11 -14.72
N ALA A 524 -23.22 7.09 -13.91
CA ALA A 524 -22.93 8.44 -14.38
C ALA A 524 -21.55 8.48 -15.06
N LEU A 525 -21.53 8.78 -16.34
CA LEU A 525 -20.32 8.82 -17.17
C LEU A 525 -19.45 10.01 -16.76
N PRO A 526 -18.18 9.79 -16.37
CA PRO A 526 -17.28 10.92 -16.19
C PRO A 526 -16.96 11.57 -17.54
N PRO A 527 -16.71 12.89 -17.60
CA PRO A 527 -16.57 13.64 -18.86
C PRO A 527 -15.46 13.16 -19.80
N TRP A 528 -14.47 12.45 -19.25
CA TRP A 528 -13.35 11.91 -20.03
C TRP A 528 -13.66 10.55 -20.70
N LEU A 529 -14.69 9.85 -20.23
CA LEU A 529 -15.04 8.50 -20.69
C LEU A 529 -16.09 8.59 -21.82
N ASP A 530 -15.68 8.16 -23.00
CA ASP A 530 -16.60 7.87 -24.10
C ASP A 530 -16.81 6.35 -24.13
N PRO A 531 -17.96 5.86 -23.63
CA PRO A 531 -18.10 4.44 -23.36
C PRO A 531 -18.26 3.64 -24.64
N ALA A 532 -17.45 2.58 -24.78
CA ALA A 532 -17.79 1.45 -25.64
C ALA A 532 -18.78 0.51 -24.91
N ASP A 533 -19.20 -0.56 -25.57
CA ASP A 533 -20.11 -1.54 -24.98
C ASP A 533 -19.53 -2.11 -23.68
N PRO A 534 -20.27 -2.08 -22.56
CA PRO A 534 -19.80 -2.66 -21.31
C PRO A 534 -19.74 -4.18 -21.41
N VAL A 535 -18.71 -4.75 -20.81
CA VAL A 535 -18.49 -6.20 -20.81
C VAL A 535 -18.33 -6.73 -19.38
N ASP A 536 -18.77 -7.96 -19.17
CA ASP A 536 -18.31 -8.75 -18.02
C ASP A 536 -16.94 -9.32 -18.36
N PRO A 537 -15.85 -8.81 -17.75
CA PRO A 537 -14.51 -9.21 -18.17
C PRO A 537 -14.11 -10.61 -17.68
N LEU A 538 -14.88 -11.22 -16.77
CA LEU A 538 -14.65 -12.60 -16.33
C LEU A 538 -15.33 -13.60 -17.28
N ALA A 539 -16.53 -13.27 -17.75
CA ALA A 539 -17.32 -14.12 -18.65
C ALA A 539 -17.04 -13.83 -20.13
N ASP A 540 -16.32 -12.75 -20.46
CA ASP A 540 -16.14 -12.22 -21.82
C ASP A 540 -17.50 -11.95 -22.54
N GLU A 541 -18.48 -11.47 -21.77
CA GLU A 541 -19.87 -11.24 -22.20
C GLU A 541 -20.14 -9.75 -22.35
N VAL A 542 -20.69 -9.33 -23.49
CA VAL A 542 -21.22 -7.97 -23.67
C VAL A 542 -22.51 -7.82 -22.88
N LEU A 543 -22.59 -6.80 -22.05
CA LEU A 543 -23.77 -6.55 -21.22
C LEU A 543 -24.74 -5.60 -21.91
N PRO A 544 -26.07 -5.87 -21.86
CA PRO A 544 -27.06 -4.95 -22.38
C PRO A 544 -26.96 -3.59 -21.70
N ALA A 545 -26.79 -2.54 -22.48
CA ALA A 545 -26.71 -1.18 -21.97
C ALA A 545 -27.35 -0.17 -22.93
N VAL A 546 -27.90 0.90 -22.37
CA VAL A 546 -28.46 2.02 -23.10
C VAL A 546 -27.86 3.31 -22.57
N ARG A 547 -27.32 4.14 -23.47
CA ARG A 547 -26.83 5.47 -23.12
C ARG A 547 -27.98 6.48 -23.14
N ASP A 548 -28.16 7.17 -22.03
CA ASP A 548 -29.10 8.28 -21.88
C ASP A 548 -28.34 9.52 -21.37
N GLY A 549 -27.98 10.39 -22.30
CA GLY A 549 -27.19 11.58 -22.04
C GLY A 549 -25.82 11.28 -21.43
N ASP A 550 -25.63 11.69 -20.18
CA ASP A 550 -24.41 11.47 -19.38
C ASP A 550 -24.49 10.20 -18.51
N ARG A 551 -25.48 9.34 -18.74
CA ARG A 551 -25.67 8.10 -18.01
C ARG A 551 -25.61 6.89 -18.93
N LEU A 552 -25.15 5.78 -18.37
CA LEU A 552 -25.18 4.47 -18.99
C LEU A 552 -26.03 3.53 -18.11
N GLU A 553 -27.17 3.12 -18.62
CA GLU A 553 -28.07 2.18 -17.95
C GLU A 553 -27.69 0.75 -18.38
N ILE A 554 -27.13 -0.01 -17.46
CA ILE A 554 -26.63 -1.37 -17.69
C ILE A 554 -27.58 -2.36 -17.05
N THR A 555 -27.99 -3.38 -17.78
CA THR A 555 -28.87 -4.44 -17.27
C THR A 555 -28.07 -5.70 -17.01
N LEU A 556 -28.09 -6.18 -15.77
CA LEU A 556 -27.55 -7.47 -15.37
C LEU A 556 -28.71 -8.48 -15.30
N PRO A 557 -28.76 -9.45 -16.21
CA PRO A 557 -29.85 -10.43 -16.20
C PRO A 557 -29.95 -11.19 -14.87
N THR A 558 -28.81 -11.54 -14.31
CA THR A 558 -28.69 -12.17 -12.99
C THR A 558 -27.52 -11.56 -12.25
N LEU A 559 -27.73 -11.21 -10.99
CA LEU A 559 -26.70 -10.82 -10.05
C LEU A 559 -26.68 -11.83 -8.90
N ASP A 560 -25.76 -12.77 -8.96
CA ASP A 560 -25.47 -13.68 -7.86
C ASP A 560 -24.82 -12.91 -6.71
N ALA A 561 -23.62 -13.22 -6.28
CA ALA A 561 -22.93 -12.50 -5.21
C ALA A 561 -22.31 -11.16 -5.69
N PHE A 562 -21.77 -11.16 -6.88
CA PHE A 562 -21.20 -9.97 -7.53
C PHE A 562 -21.10 -10.17 -9.04
N ARG A 563 -20.93 -9.04 -9.75
CA ARG A 563 -20.52 -9.01 -11.16
C ARG A 563 -19.54 -7.87 -11.40
N LEU A 564 -18.53 -8.12 -12.20
CA LEU A 564 -17.65 -7.08 -12.71
C LEU A 564 -18.21 -6.54 -14.02
N VAL A 565 -18.10 -5.22 -14.20
CA VAL A 565 -18.49 -4.54 -15.42
C VAL A 565 -17.34 -3.66 -15.84
N TRP A 566 -16.70 -3.98 -16.96
CA TRP A 566 -15.68 -3.16 -17.58
C TRP A 566 -16.32 -2.27 -18.64
N ILE A 567 -16.11 -0.96 -18.58
CA ILE A 567 -16.58 0.03 -19.53
C ILE A 567 -15.35 0.62 -20.20
N PRO A 568 -14.97 0.11 -21.39
CA PRO A 568 -13.80 0.60 -22.12
C PRO A 568 -14.03 2.03 -22.62
N ASN A 569 -12.96 2.80 -22.76
CA ASN A 569 -12.99 4.12 -23.39
C ASN A 569 -12.73 3.98 -24.89
N ALA A 570 -13.75 4.21 -25.72
CA ALA A 570 -13.68 4.09 -27.17
C ALA A 570 -12.58 4.96 -27.79
N ARG A 571 -12.36 6.17 -27.26
CA ARG A 571 -11.31 7.09 -27.77
C ARG A 571 -9.89 6.57 -27.64
N ARG A 572 -9.64 5.58 -26.79
CA ARG A 572 -8.30 5.00 -26.62
C ARG A 572 -8.07 3.78 -27.52
N SER A 573 -9.11 3.08 -27.93
CA SER A 573 -8.99 1.94 -28.84
C SER A 573 -8.59 2.34 -30.27
N GLU A 574 -8.69 3.63 -30.61
CA GLU A 574 -8.32 4.20 -31.92
C GLU A 574 -6.86 4.69 -31.97
N ARG A 575 -6.09 4.63 -30.88
CA ARG A 575 -4.67 5.02 -30.80
C ARG A 575 -3.75 3.80 -30.71
#